data_e5cca0bff0ceed70a7615541d55699b9
#
_entry.id   e5cca0bff0ceed70a7615541d55699b9
#
_cell.length_a   1.000
_cell.length_b   1.000
_cell.length_c   1.000
_cell.angle_alpha   90.00
_cell.angle_beta   90.00
_cell.angle_gamma   90.00
#
_symmetry.space_group_name_H-M   'P 1'
#
loop_
_entity.id
_entity.type
_entity.pdbx_description
1 polymer ?
#
loop_
_entity_poly.entity_id
_entity_poly.type
_entity_poly.pdbx_seq_one_letter_code
_entity_poly.pdbx_strand_id
1 'polypeptide(L)'
;MRRAIVSASILVGALLGLEPGPAQAKTDVQIGIQIGAAPQLVVVPGTPVYYAPRVPYNYFFYGGQYYVFHDAAWYFAPTFNGPWAVIAVEYVPPPILRVPVAYYRVPPAHWKEHKHAPPPWAPAWGHRKRGKEDDD
;
A
#
# COMPACT_ATOMS: atom_id res chain seq x y z
N MET A 1 -23.11 73.22 28.47
CA MET A 1 -22.05 72.21 28.67
C MET A 1 -22.67 70.83 28.42
N ARG A 2 -22.37 70.22 27.28
CA ARG A 2 -22.90 68.91 26.93
C ARG A 2 -21.74 67.93 26.93
N ARG A 3 -21.77 66.99 27.88
CA ARG A 3 -20.78 65.91 27.93
C ARG A 3 -21.25 64.78 27.00
N ALA A 4 -20.50 64.55 25.97
CA ALA A 4 -20.67 63.38 25.10
C ALA A 4 -20.04 62.19 25.75
N ILE A 5 -20.88 61.16 26.03
CA ILE A 5 -20.45 59.85 26.49
C ILE A 5 -20.15 59.02 25.25
N VAL A 6 -18.87 58.75 24.99
CA VAL A 6 -18.47 57.83 23.93
C VAL A 6 -18.49 56.41 24.51
N SER A 7 -19.50 55.65 24.14
CA SER A 7 -19.55 54.23 24.49
C SER A 7 -18.61 53.47 23.53
N ALA A 8 -17.50 52.95 24.06
CA ALA A 8 -16.63 52.04 23.36
C ALA A 8 -17.22 50.64 23.40
N SER A 9 -17.79 50.18 22.32
CA SER A 9 -18.19 48.78 22.18
C SER A 9 -16.95 47.95 21.88
N ILE A 10 -16.58 47.16 22.86
CA ILE A 10 -15.52 46.11 22.70
C ILE A 10 -16.16 44.94 22.00
N LEU A 11 -15.83 44.75 20.72
CA LEU A 11 -16.18 43.61 19.94
C LEU A 11 -15.18 42.49 20.29
N VAL A 12 -15.56 41.57 21.18
CA VAL A 12 -14.79 40.36 21.43
C VAL A 12 -15.04 39.42 20.25
N GLY A 13 -14.12 39.43 19.29
CA GLY A 13 -14.08 38.45 18.23
C GLY A 13 -13.65 37.11 18.82
N ALA A 14 -14.59 36.18 18.93
CA ALA A 14 -14.24 34.79 19.18
C ALA A 14 -13.46 34.25 17.97
N LEU A 15 -12.15 34.16 18.11
CA LEU A 15 -11.30 33.40 17.17
C LEU A 15 -11.62 31.92 17.46
N LEU A 16 -12.51 31.34 16.66
CA LEU A 16 -12.65 29.90 16.57
C LEU A 16 -11.34 29.38 15.98
N GLY A 17 -10.46 28.90 16.85
CA GLY A 17 -9.24 28.21 16.44
C GLY A 17 -9.62 26.97 15.64
N LEU A 18 -9.47 27.02 14.33
CA LEU A 18 -9.35 25.84 13.53
C LEU A 18 -8.02 25.19 13.95
N GLU A 19 -8.13 24.21 14.84
CA GLU A 19 -6.98 23.34 15.09
C GLU A 19 -6.69 22.58 13.81
N PRO A 20 -5.51 22.73 13.22
CA PRO A 20 -5.11 21.86 12.13
C PRO A 20 -5.05 20.45 12.69
N GLY A 21 -5.96 19.58 12.25
CA GLY A 21 -5.87 18.16 12.53
C GLY A 21 -4.49 17.65 12.09
N PRO A 22 -4.01 16.52 12.65
CA PRO A 22 -2.71 15.98 12.29
C PRO A 22 -2.68 15.79 10.78
N ALA A 23 -1.97 16.68 10.10
CA ALA A 23 -1.65 16.53 8.70
C ALA A 23 -0.79 15.28 8.62
N GLN A 24 -1.40 14.17 8.18
CA GLN A 24 -0.63 13.02 7.74
C GLN A 24 0.19 13.52 6.56
N ALA A 25 1.46 13.78 6.81
CA ALA A 25 2.41 14.10 5.79
C ALA A 25 2.47 12.89 4.85
N LYS A 26 1.75 12.96 3.74
CA LYS A 26 1.95 12.06 2.61
C LYS A 26 3.33 12.40 2.10
N THR A 27 4.30 11.63 2.50
CA THR A 27 5.64 11.72 1.94
C THR A 27 5.52 11.15 0.54
N ASP A 28 5.38 12.02 -0.45
CA ASP A 28 5.49 11.63 -1.86
C ASP A 28 6.93 11.19 -2.09
N VAL A 29 7.15 9.89 -1.96
CA VAL A 29 8.44 9.30 -2.26
C VAL A 29 8.50 9.14 -3.77
N GLN A 30 9.40 9.85 -4.41
CA GLN A 30 9.72 9.60 -5.82
C GLN A 30 10.53 8.30 -5.90
N ILE A 31 9.82 7.18 -5.93
CA ILE A 31 10.42 5.93 -6.36
C ILE A 31 10.50 5.96 -7.88
N GLY A 32 11.59 5.46 -8.43
CA GLY A 32 11.84 5.47 -9.89
C GLY A 32 10.90 4.58 -10.71
N ILE A 33 9.68 4.36 -10.23
CA ILE A 33 8.64 3.62 -10.94
C ILE A 33 7.97 4.55 -11.93
N GLN A 34 8.25 4.31 -13.21
CA GLN A 34 7.62 5.00 -14.31
C GLN A 34 6.87 4.00 -15.18
N ILE A 35 5.58 4.26 -15.37
CA ILE A 35 4.71 3.45 -16.21
C ILE A 35 4.22 4.37 -17.32
N GLY A 36 4.73 4.14 -18.53
CA GLY A 36 4.50 5.03 -19.66
C GLY A 36 3.06 5.07 -20.18
N ALA A 37 2.27 4.03 -19.90
CA ALA A 37 0.87 3.94 -20.27
C ALA A 37 0.11 3.09 -19.25
N ALA A 38 -1.21 3.25 -19.17
CA ALA A 38 -2.04 2.43 -18.29
C ALA A 38 -1.81 0.94 -18.58
N PRO A 39 -1.38 0.15 -17.59
CA PRO A 39 -1.03 -1.24 -17.80
C PRO A 39 -2.27 -2.10 -18.01
N GLN A 40 -2.11 -3.17 -18.79
CA GLN A 40 -3.12 -4.22 -18.85
C GLN A 40 -3.16 -4.96 -17.52
N LEU A 41 -4.33 -5.01 -16.90
CA LEU A 41 -4.57 -5.69 -15.65
C LEU A 41 -5.22 -7.04 -15.89
N VAL A 42 -4.71 -8.07 -15.21
CA VAL A 42 -5.24 -9.44 -15.25
C VAL A 42 -5.59 -9.86 -13.83
N VAL A 43 -6.75 -10.48 -13.66
CA VAL A 43 -7.18 -10.95 -12.35
C VAL A 43 -6.27 -12.08 -11.85
N VAL A 44 -5.89 -12.01 -10.59
CA VAL A 44 -5.26 -13.14 -9.89
C VAL A 44 -6.35 -14.16 -9.57
N PRO A 45 -6.31 -15.39 -10.12
CA PRO A 45 -7.39 -16.36 -9.95
C PRO A 45 -7.77 -16.59 -8.48
N GLY A 46 -9.08 -16.62 -8.20
CA GLY A 46 -9.61 -16.82 -6.85
C GLY A 46 -9.47 -15.62 -5.91
N THR A 47 -9.09 -14.45 -6.41
CA THR A 47 -8.94 -13.23 -5.62
C THR A 47 -9.61 -12.04 -6.30
N PRO A 48 -9.94 -10.96 -5.56
CA PRO A 48 -10.41 -9.70 -6.16
C PRO A 48 -9.24 -8.79 -6.59
N VAL A 49 -8.01 -9.28 -6.61
CA VAL A 49 -6.80 -8.54 -6.96
C VAL A 49 -6.46 -8.72 -8.43
N TYR A 50 -5.98 -7.65 -9.04
CA TYR A 50 -5.42 -7.67 -10.39
C TYR A 50 -3.91 -7.45 -10.32
N TYR A 51 -3.18 -8.02 -11.27
CA TYR A 51 -1.75 -7.77 -11.43
C TYR A 51 -1.45 -7.33 -12.87
N ALA A 52 -0.31 -6.73 -13.09
CA ALA A 52 0.11 -6.27 -14.40
C ALA A 52 1.25 -7.14 -14.95
N PRO A 53 0.97 -8.13 -15.79
CA PRO A 53 1.97 -9.12 -16.24
C PRO A 53 3.08 -8.52 -17.09
N ARG A 54 2.86 -7.36 -17.71
CA ARG A 54 3.83 -6.69 -18.58
C ARG A 54 4.65 -5.61 -17.89
N VAL A 55 4.27 -5.25 -16.67
CA VAL A 55 5.02 -4.26 -15.87
C VAL A 55 6.19 -4.96 -15.19
N PRO A 56 7.42 -4.42 -15.22
CA PRO A 56 8.60 -5.06 -14.63
C PRO A 56 8.68 -4.93 -13.10
N TYR A 57 7.61 -4.54 -12.45
CA TYR A 57 7.49 -4.36 -11.01
C TYR A 57 6.45 -5.32 -10.43
N ASN A 58 6.50 -5.53 -9.12
CA ASN A 58 5.44 -6.20 -8.36
C ASN A 58 4.26 -5.24 -8.22
N TYR A 59 3.39 -5.24 -9.21
CA TYR A 59 2.35 -4.25 -9.42
C TYR A 59 0.97 -4.89 -9.33
N PHE A 60 0.15 -4.37 -8.43
CA PHE A 60 -1.19 -4.88 -8.13
C PHE A 60 -2.22 -3.76 -8.12
N PHE A 61 -3.46 -4.12 -8.42
CA PHE A 61 -4.59 -3.23 -8.34
C PHE A 61 -5.71 -3.87 -7.50
N TYR A 62 -6.22 -3.11 -6.55
CA TYR A 62 -7.30 -3.54 -5.68
C TYR A 62 -8.07 -2.34 -5.13
N GLY A 63 -9.42 -2.43 -5.09
CA GLY A 63 -10.25 -1.41 -4.47
C GLY A 63 -10.09 0.00 -5.06
N GLY A 64 -9.80 0.11 -6.36
CA GLY A 64 -9.60 1.40 -7.02
C GLY A 64 -8.24 2.03 -6.79
N GLN A 65 -7.30 1.33 -6.17
CA GLN A 65 -5.95 1.81 -5.91
C GLN A 65 -4.89 0.84 -6.44
N TYR A 66 -3.71 1.39 -6.69
CA TYR A 66 -2.55 0.66 -7.17
C TYR A 66 -1.55 0.45 -6.04
N TYR A 67 -0.94 -0.73 -6.00
CA TYR A 67 0.04 -1.12 -5.00
C TYR A 67 1.28 -1.67 -5.69
N VAL A 68 2.44 -1.27 -5.21
CA VAL A 68 3.73 -1.76 -5.70
C VAL A 68 4.56 -2.21 -4.52
N PHE A 69 5.18 -3.39 -4.65
CA PHE A 69 6.21 -3.84 -3.74
C PHE A 69 7.57 -3.71 -4.39
N HIS A 70 8.40 -2.84 -3.86
CA HIS A 70 9.72 -2.54 -4.39
C HIS A 70 10.71 -2.25 -3.27
N ASP A 71 11.94 -2.76 -3.39
CA ASP A 71 13.00 -2.57 -2.38
C ASP A 71 12.55 -2.85 -0.93
N ALA A 72 11.87 -3.98 -0.73
CA ALA A 72 11.35 -4.42 0.57
C ALA A 72 10.31 -3.46 1.21
N ALA A 73 9.73 -2.55 0.46
CA ALA A 73 8.70 -1.62 0.90
C ALA A 73 7.45 -1.71 0.04
N TRP A 74 6.30 -1.41 0.65
CA TRP A 74 5.05 -1.26 -0.06
C TRP A 74 4.78 0.21 -0.37
N TYR A 75 4.23 0.45 -1.55
CA TYR A 75 3.80 1.75 -2.02
C TYR A 75 2.38 1.66 -2.56
N PHE A 76 1.63 2.73 -2.47
CA PHE A 76 0.31 2.81 -3.08
C PHE A 76 0.12 4.13 -3.82
N ALA A 77 -0.80 4.15 -4.77
CA ALA A 77 -1.15 5.34 -5.54
C ALA A 77 -2.61 5.30 -5.97
N PRO A 78 -3.26 6.46 -6.11
CA PRO A 78 -4.62 6.56 -6.63
C PRO A 78 -4.69 6.38 -8.15
N THR A 79 -3.56 6.55 -8.86
CA THR A 79 -3.45 6.40 -10.31
C THR A 79 -2.35 5.42 -10.68
N PHE A 80 -2.40 4.90 -11.89
CA PHE A 80 -1.49 3.85 -12.37
C PHE A 80 0.00 4.25 -12.37
N ASN A 81 0.29 5.52 -12.40
CA ASN A 81 1.67 6.05 -12.45
C ASN A 81 2.05 6.92 -11.24
N GLY A 82 1.33 6.82 -10.15
CA GLY A 82 1.61 7.61 -8.96
C GLY A 82 0.66 8.79 -8.76
N PRO A 83 0.98 9.73 -7.88
CA PRO A 83 2.17 9.74 -7.01
C PRO A 83 2.17 8.56 -6.03
N TRP A 84 3.35 8.00 -5.81
CA TRP A 84 3.54 6.84 -4.94
C TRP A 84 3.82 7.29 -3.51
N ALA A 85 3.10 6.74 -2.56
CA ALA A 85 3.30 6.95 -1.14
C ALA A 85 3.67 5.63 -0.46
N VAL A 86 4.60 5.68 0.48
CA VAL A 86 4.94 4.52 1.31
C VAL A 86 3.74 4.14 2.18
N ILE A 87 3.49 2.84 2.28
CA ILE A 87 2.48 2.29 3.16
C ILE A 87 3.09 1.17 4.01
N ALA A 88 2.85 1.20 5.32
CA ALA A 88 3.26 0.11 6.18
C ALA A 88 2.45 -1.16 5.85
N VAL A 89 3.07 -2.33 6.02
CA VAL A 89 2.46 -3.62 5.65
C VAL A 89 1.12 -3.86 6.34
N GLU A 90 0.93 -3.34 7.54
CA GLU A 90 -0.30 -3.44 8.32
C GLU A 90 -1.50 -2.75 7.65
N TYR A 91 -1.23 -1.77 6.78
CA TYR A 91 -2.25 -1.02 6.04
C TYR A 91 -2.43 -1.51 4.61
N VAL A 92 -1.60 -2.43 4.13
CA VAL A 92 -1.81 -3.07 2.84
C VAL A 92 -3.05 -3.97 2.93
N PRO A 93 -4.00 -3.88 2.00
CA PRO A 93 -5.19 -4.72 2.03
C PRO A 93 -4.84 -6.21 2.09
N PRO A 94 -5.46 -6.99 2.98
CA PRO A 94 -5.20 -8.42 3.10
C PRO A 94 -5.27 -9.22 1.80
N PRO A 95 -6.18 -8.94 0.85
CA PRO A 95 -6.18 -9.64 -0.43
C PRO A 95 -4.88 -9.47 -1.22
N ILE A 96 -4.25 -8.29 -1.16
CA ILE A 96 -2.95 -8.04 -1.80
C ILE A 96 -1.85 -8.90 -1.17
N LEU A 97 -1.81 -8.97 0.16
CA LEU A 97 -0.82 -9.76 0.90
C LEU A 97 -0.96 -11.28 0.68
N ARG A 98 -2.13 -11.72 0.24
CA ARG A 98 -2.42 -13.13 -0.06
C ARG A 98 -2.13 -13.53 -1.50
N VAL A 99 -1.72 -12.60 -2.35
CA VAL A 99 -1.37 -12.91 -3.74
C VAL A 99 -0.23 -13.92 -3.77
N PRO A 100 -0.38 -15.03 -4.51
CA PRO A 100 0.68 -16.03 -4.62
C PRO A 100 1.96 -15.47 -5.24
N VAL A 101 3.09 -16.00 -4.80
CA VAL A 101 4.45 -15.62 -5.27
C VAL A 101 4.59 -15.67 -6.79
N ALA A 102 3.90 -16.59 -7.45
CA ALA A 102 3.95 -16.74 -8.90
C ALA A 102 3.57 -15.47 -9.68
N TYR A 103 2.83 -14.57 -9.04
CA TYR A 103 2.39 -13.29 -9.63
C TYR A 103 3.33 -12.12 -9.30
N TYR A 104 4.37 -12.36 -8.51
CA TYR A 104 5.43 -11.39 -8.25
C TYR A 104 6.47 -11.48 -9.37
N ARG A 105 6.86 -10.33 -9.89
CA ARG A 105 7.90 -10.22 -10.93
C ARG A 105 9.30 -10.31 -10.36
N VAL A 106 9.49 -9.66 -9.23
CA VAL A 106 10.75 -9.66 -8.50
C VAL A 106 10.46 -10.21 -7.12
N PRO A 107 10.88 -11.44 -6.81
CA PRO A 107 10.71 -12.00 -5.48
C PRO A 107 11.36 -11.10 -4.43
N PRO A 108 10.73 -10.90 -3.28
CA PRO A 108 11.33 -10.16 -2.18
C PRO A 108 12.70 -10.76 -1.81
N ALA A 109 13.70 -9.92 -1.53
CA ALA A 109 15.07 -10.36 -1.31
C ALA A 109 15.20 -11.39 -0.17
N HIS A 110 14.39 -11.24 0.89
CA HIS A 110 14.37 -12.19 2.01
C HIS A 110 13.88 -13.60 1.65
N TRP A 111 13.23 -13.79 0.50
CA TRP A 111 12.83 -15.12 0.03
C TRP A 111 13.99 -15.96 -0.45
N LYS A 112 15.10 -15.33 -0.83
CA LYS A 112 16.32 -16.04 -1.23
C LYS A 112 16.99 -16.73 -0.04
N GLU A 113 16.78 -16.23 1.17
CA GLU A 113 17.34 -16.79 2.40
C GLU A 113 16.53 -17.97 2.93
N HIS A 114 15.23 -18.00 2.60
CA HIS A 114 14.31 -19.04 3.05
C HIS A 114 13.82 -19.88 1.86
N LYS A 115 14.72 -20.66 1.26
CA LYS A 115 14.40 -21.51 0.09
C LYS A 115 13.21 -22.45 0.29
N HIS A 116 12.70 -22.60 1.51
CA HIS A 116 11.66 -23.56 1.87
C HIS A 116 10.57 -23.03 2.81
N ALA A 117 10.63 -21.79 3.23
CA ALA A 117 9.59 -21.23 4.09
C ALA A 117 8.68 -20.28 3.29
N PRO A 118 7.37 -20.52 3.28
CA PRO A 118 6.44 -19.54 2.74
C PRO A 118 6.52 -18.25 3.56
N PRO A 119 6.28 -17.08 2.92
CA PRO A 119 6.27 -15.82 3.65
C PRO A 119 5.23 -15.86 4.79
N PRO A 120 5.42 -15.06 5.86
CA PRO A 120 4.56 -15.08 7.05
C PRO A 120 3.07 -14.87 6.77
N TRP A 121 2.75 -14.25 5.63
CA TRP A 121 1.38 -14.00 5.18
C TRP A 121 0.84 -15.03 4.19
N ALA A 122 1.67 -15.98 3.74
CA ALA A 122 1.21 -17.04 2.87
C ALA A 122 0.38 -18.04 3.67
N PRO A 123 -0.77 -18.49 3.14
CA PRO A 123 -1.49 -19.58 3.78
C PRO A 123 -0.56 -20.79 3.92
N ALA A 124 -0.50 -21.36 5.11
CA ALA A 124 0.27 -22.57 5.38
C ALA A 124 -0.30 -23.72 4.54
N TRP A 125 0.27 -23.89 3.36
CA TRP A 125 0.02 -25.09 2.56
C TRP A 125 0.68 -26.25 3.29
N GLY A 126 -0.18 -27.12 3.84
CA GLY A 126 0.27 -28.25 4.64
C GLY A 126 1.39 -29.01 3.95
N HIS A 127 2.49 -29.16 4.65
CA HIS A 127 3.53 -30.08 4.27
C HIS A 127 2.91 -31.48 4.19
N ARG A 128 2.59 -31.91 2.98
CA ARG A 128 2.33 -33.31 2.74
C ARG A 128 3.63 -34.03 3.05
N LYS A 129 3.74 -34.64 4.22
CA LYS A 129 4.80 -35.59 4.51
C LYS A 129 4.70 -36.69 3.45
N ARG A 130 5.66 -36.68 2.53
CA ARG A 130 5.86 -37.81 1.65
C ARG A 130 6.27 -38.95 2.56
N GLY A 131 5.36 -39.94 2.74
CA GLY A 131 5.66 -41.15 3.50
C GLY A 131 6.89 -41.78 2.90
N LYS A 132 7.84 -42.08 3.79
CA LYS A 132 8.96 -42.92 3.49
C LYS A 132 8.38 -44.30 3.37
N GLU A 133 8.28 -44.85 2.19
CA GLU A 133 8.09 -46.28 1.98
C GLU A 133 9.41 -46.91 2.36
N ASP A 134 9.41 -47.59 3.50
CA ASP A 134 10.46 -48.55 3.89
C ASP A 134 10.14 -49.82 3.12
N ASP A 135 10.95 -50.11 2.11
CA ASP A 135 11.00 -51.44 1.49
C ASP A 135 11.86 -52.35 2.37
N ASP A 136 11.23 -53.43 2.87
CA ASP A 136 11.88 -54.67 3.31
C ASP A 136 12.21 -55.55 2.11
#